data_0b9f788ade4bf684ae4683e6186fd339
#
_entry.id   0b9f788ade4bf684ae4683e6186fd339
#
_cell.length_a   1.000
_cell.length_b   1.000
_cell.length_c   1.000
_cell.angle_alpha   90.00
_cell.angle_beta   90.00
_cell.angle_gamma   90.00
#
_symmetry.space_group_name_H-M   'P 1'
#
loop_
_entity.id
_entity.type
_entity.pdbx_description
1 polymer ?
#
loop_
_entity_poly.entity_id
_entity_poly.type
_entity_poly.pdbx_seq_one_letter_code
_entity_poly.pdbx_strand_id
1 'polypeptide(L)'
;MKIVKRALTFEDVLLVPQYSEILPKQVDVKTRISKNVTLNIPIVSAAMDTVTEHRTAIMMARLGGIGVIHKNMDVESQAKEVKRVKKSESGVIIDPIFINPEATVAEALSLMSDLHISGVPVIDKDRKLIGILTNRDLRFETNMSTLVKDRMTKAPLITAPKGCTLDDAEKIFSQNRVEKLPIVDKDGRLDGLITIKDLKKRKEYPNANKDSYGRLRVAAAIGVGQTERAKALVDAGVDVIVIDSAHGHSKGIIDTLKEVKANFNVDVVAGNIANPAAVKDLAEAGADGIKVGIGPGSICTTRIVAGVGVPQISAIDDCASEAAKYGIPVIADGGLKYSGDVAKALAAGAACVMAGSLLAGCEESPGELITFQGRQYKVYRGMGSIGAMTKGSSDRYFQEGTAQDKLVPEGIEGRVPFAGSIKDVIHQLIGGLRSAMGYVGAKDIPTLQERAEFVEITSAGLKESHVHDVVITHEAPNYKVN
;
A
#
# COMPACT_ATOMS: atom_id res chain seq x y z
N MET A 1 38.51 -11.40 -16.01
CA MET A 1 37.14 -11.37 -15.47
C MET A 1 37.22 -11.03 -13.99
N LYS A 2 36.40 -10.10 -13.48
CA LYS A 2 36.38 -9.71 -12.06
C LYS A 2 35.12 -10.30 -11.42
N ILE A 3 35.25 -11.32 -10.57
CA ILE A 3 34.16 -11.81 -9.71
C ILE A 3 34.26 -11.08 -8.38
N VAL A 4 33.20 -10.34 -8.01
CA VAL A 4 33.20 -9.47 -6.82
C VAL A 4 32.94 -10.26 -5.55
N LYS A 5 31.91 -11.16 -5.58
CA LYS A 5 31.56 -12.01 -4.44
C LYS A 5 30.61 -13.16 -4.88
N ARG A 6 30.46 -14.16 -4.00
CA ARG A 6 29.33 -15.09 -4.03
C ARG A 6 28.09 -14.36 -3.51
N ALA A 7 26.95 -14.52 -4.14
CA ALA A 7 25.71 -13.85 -3.75
C ALA A 7 24.60 -14.88 -3.51
N LEU A 8 23.74 -14.62 -2.51
CA LEU A 8 22.75 -15.54 -1.97
C LEU A 8 21.33 -15.01 -2.15
N THR A 9 20.36 -15.90 -2.38
CA THR A 9 18.94 -15.61 -2.39
C THR A 9 18.24 -16.22 -1.17
N PHE A 10 16.91 -16.06 -1.05
CA PHE A 10 16.13 -16.58 0.09
C PHE A 10 16.23 -18.09 0.28
N GLU A 11 16.36 -18.85 -0.81
CA GLU A 11 16.45 -20.31 -0.78
C GLU A 11 17.85 -20.84 -0.38
N ASP A 12 18.87 -19.99 -0.40
CA ASP A 12 20.24 -20.36 -0.03
C ASP A 12 20.52 -20.29 1.47
N VAL A 13 19.62 -19.69 2.27
CA VAL A 13 19.88 -19.41 3.69
C VAL A 13 18.70 -19.75 4.58
N LEU A 14 19.00 -20.07 5.84
CA LEU A 14 18.03 -20.14 6.94
C LEU A 14 18.48 -19.29 8.10
N LEU A 15 17.51 -18.78 8.90
CA LEU A 15 17.79 -18.12 10.18
C LEU A 15 18.09 -19.16 11.25
N VAL A 16 19.15 -18.92 12.03
CA VAL A 16 19.52 -19.78 13.17
C VAL A 16 18.60 -19.47 14.35
N PRO A 17 17.90 -20.48 14.93
CA PRO A 17 17.12 -20.27 16.14
C PRO A 17 18.05 -19.93 17.32
N GLN A 18 17.60 -18.99 18.18
CA GLN A 18 18.36 -18.51 19.33
C GLN A 18 17.53 -18.60 20.59
N TYR A 19 18.18 -18.40 21.76
CA TYR A 19 17.47 -18.28 23.03
C TYR A 19 16.43 -17.17 22.98
N SER A 20 15.19 -17.49 23.38
CA SER A 20 14.04 -16.59 23.28
C SER A 20 13.21 -16.60 24.56
N GLU A 21 12.87 -15.43 25.04
CA GLU A 21 11.86 -15.18 26.08
C GLU A 21 10.59 -14.53 25.49
N ILE A 22 10.53 -14.40 24.16
CA ILE A 22 9.47 -13.69 23.44
C ILE A 22 8.52 -14.67 22.77
N LEU A 23 7.22 -14.54 23.06
CA LEU A 23 6.19 -15.28 22.36
C LEU A 23 5.75 -14.53 21.09
N PRO A 24 5.35 -15.21 20.01
CA PRO A 24 4.92 -14.59 18.76
C PRO A 24 3.86 -13.46 18.90
N LYS A 25 2.95 -13.59 19.88
CA LYS A 25 1.92 -12.58 20.17
C LYS A 25 2.45 -11.28 20.79
N GLN A 26 3.67 -11.28 21.34
CA GLN A 26 4.32 -10.14 22.00
C GLN A 26 5.20 -9.33 21.05
N VAL A 27 5.42 -9.84 19.83
CA VAL A 27 6.30 -9.21 18.83
C VAL A 27 5.63 -7.95 18.25
N ASP A 28 6.37 -6.84 18.21
CA ASP A 28 6.02 -5.62 17.48
C ASP A 28 6.65 -5.66 16.07
N VAL A 29 5.81 -5.60 15.03
CA VAL A 29 6.25 -5.64 13.64
C VAL A 29 6.16 -4.26 12.96
N LYS A 30 6.01 -3.19 13.74
CA LYS A 30 6.01 -1.83 13.22
C LYS A 30 7.33 -1.46 12.58
N THR A 31 7.25 -0.68 11.51
CA THR A 31 8.40 -0.25 10.72
C THR A 31 8.12 1.07 9.98
N ARG A 32 8.88 1.35 8.94
CA ARG A 32 8.70 2.52 8.07
C ARG A 32 8.99 2.19 6.60
N ILE A 33 8.31 2.88 5.69
CA ILE A 33 8.57 2.80 4.24
C ILE A 33 9.51 3.92 3.76
N SER A 34 9.52 5.05 4.47
CA SER A 34 10.34 6.23 4.21
C SER A 34 10.72 6.92 5.52
N LYS A 35 11.49 8.00 5.46
CA LYS A 35 11.92 8.73 6.67
C LYS A 35 10.77 9.11 7.59
N ASN A 36 9.64 9.57 7.02
CA ASN A 36 8.55 10.16 7.79
C ASN A 36 7.27 9.31 7.78
N VAL A 37 7.20 8.23 6.99
CA VAL A 37 5.99 7.40 6.87
C VAL A 37 6.21 6.02 7.50
N THR A 38 5.56 5.82 8.64
CA THR A 38 5.57 4.55 9.39
C THR A 38 4.53 3.57 8.85
N LEU A 39 4.78 2.28 9.08
CA LEU A 39 3.88 1.16 8.80
C LEU A 39 3.65 0.37 10.09
N ASN A 40 2.43 -0.14 10.29
CA ASN A 40 2.10 -1.01 11.42
C ASN A 40 2.39 -2.49 11.13
N ILE A 41 2.58 -2.86 9.85
CA ILE A 41 3.12 -4.14 9.38
C ILE A 41 4.13 -3.91 8.26
N PRO A 42 5.18 -4.72 8.12
CA PRO A 42 6.28 -4.48 7.18
C PRO A 42 5.98 -4.96 5.75
N ILE A 43 4.75 -4.78 5.26
CA ILE A 43 4.33 -5.26 3.93
C ILE A 43 3.77 -4.11 3.10
N VAL A 44 4.26 -4.02 1.87
CA VAL A 44 3.87 -3.05 0.84
C VAL A 44 3.37 -3.81 -0.38
N SER A 45 2.27 -3.41 -1.02
CA SER A 45 1.85 -4.02 -2.29
C SER A 45 2.51 -3.36 -3.49
N ALA A 46 2.91 -4.16 -4.47
CA ALA A 46 3.73 -3.74 -5.61
C ALA A 46 2.96 -2.84 -6.60
N ALA A 47 3.68 -1.89 -7.20
CA ALA A 47 3.17 -0.97 -8.21
C ALA A 47 2.98 -1.65 -9.58
N MET A 48 2.08 -2.62 -9.64
CA MET A 48 1.81 -3.43 -10.84
C MET A 48 0.33 -3.37 -11.20
N ASP A 49 0.02 -3.29 -12.48
CA ASP A 49 -1.34 -3.12 -12.99
C ASP A 49 -2.27 -4.34 -12.81
N THR A 50 -1.72 -5.44 -12.30
CA THR A 50 -2.47 -6.63 -11.85
C THR A 50 -2.41 -6.86 -10.34
N VAL A 51 -1.84 -5.90 -9.58
CA VAL A 51 -1.66 -6.04 -8.12
C VAL A 51 -2.33 -4.89 -7.34
N THR A 52 -2.03 -3.63 -7.67
CA THR A 52 -2.40 -2.51 -6.79
C THR A 52 -3.13 -1.38 -7.51
N GLU A 53 -4.43 -1.34 -7.30
CA GLU A 53 -5.29 -0.17 -7.46
C GLU A 53 -5.95 0.17 -6.10
N HIS A 54 -6.95 1.06 -6.08
CA HIS A 54 -7.56 1.53 -4.82
C HIS A 54 -8.06 0.41 -3.91
N ARG A 55 -8.65 -0.69 -4.43
CA ARG A 55 -9.17 -1.80 -3.60
C ARG A 55 -8.05 -2.46 -2.79
N THR A 56 -6.97 -2.84 -3.46
CA THR A 56 -5.76 -3.38 -2.81
C THR A 56 -5.15 -2.38 -1.85
N ALA A 57 -4.97 -1.11 -2.26
CA ALA A 57 -4.35 -0.09 -1.43
C ALA A 57 -5.16 0.20 -0.15
N ILE A 58 -6.50 0.23 -0.24
CA ILE A 58 -7.39 0.38 0.91
C ILE A 58 -7.21 -0.79 1.88
N MET A 59 -7.24 -2.04 1.38
CA MET A 59 -7.10 -3.20 2.26
C MET A 59 -5.72 -3.26 2.90
N MET A 60 -4.66 -2.99 2.13
CA MET A 60 -3.29 -2.92 2.68
C MET A 60 -3.16 -1.89 3.80
N ALA A 61 -3.69 -0.68 3.60
CA ALA A 61 -3.65 0.35 4.63
C ALA A 61 -4.49 -0.01 5.86
N ARG A 62 -5.66 -0.63 5.69
CA ARG A 62 -6.51 -1.15 6.79
C ARG A 62 -5.78 -2.18 7.65
N LEU A 63 -4.99 -3.02 7.03
CA LEU A 63 -4.22 -4.06 7.72
C LEU A 63 -2.92 -3.52 8.33
N GLY A 64 -2.57 -2.26 8.09
CA GLY A 64 -1.42 -1.60 8.67
C GLY A 64 -0.20 -1.44 7.74
N GLY A 65 -0.27 -1.96 6.52
CA GLY A 65 0.71 -1.76 5.47
C GLY A 65 0.42 -0.51 4.62
N ILE A 66 0.86 -0.53 3.36
CA ILE A 66 0.57 0.52 2.37
C ILE A 66 0.53 -0.09 0.97
N GLY A 67 -0.33 0.43 0.09
CA GLY A 67 -0.36 0.06 -1.32
C GLY A 67 0.31 1.12 -2.18
N VAL A 68 1.06 0.68 -3.21
CA VAL A 68 1.63 1.58 -4.23
C VAL A 68 0.80 1.50 -5.50
N ILE A 69 0.00 2.53 -5.77
CA ILE A 69 -0.81 2.61 -7.00
C ILE A 69 0.12 2.67 -8.22
N HIS A 70 -0.10 1.77 -9.17
CA HIS A 70 0.73 1.70 -10.39
C HIS A 70 0.51 2.90 -11.33
N LYS A 71 1.50 3.19 -12.18
CA LYS A 71 1.47 4.29 -13.15
C LYS A 71 1.00 3.88 -14.57
N ASN A 72 0.65 2.61 -14.78
CA ASN A 72 0.24 2.08 -16.08
C ASN A 72 -1.21 2.48 -16.42
N MET A 73 -1.52 3.75 -16.27
CA MET A 73 -2.76 4.45 -16.56
C MET A 73 -2.46 5.95 -16.77
N ASP A 74 -3.41 6.71 -17.27
CA ASP A 74 -3.27 8.16 -17.40
C ASP A 74 -3.16 8.85 -16.02
N VAL A 75 -2.68 10.10 -16.02
CA VAL A 75 -2.40 10.86 -14.79
C VAL A 75 -3.66 11.10 -13.97
N GLU A 76 -4.77 11.42 -14.64
CA GLU A 76 -6.04 11.74 -13.97
C GLU A 76 -6.65 10.49 -13.32
N SER A 77 -6.62 9.36 -14.01
CA SER A 77 -7.06 8.06 -13.48
C SER A 77 -6.26 7.66 -12.25
N GLN A 78 -4.92 7.79 -12.27
CA GLN A 78 -4.09 7.46 -11.12
C GLN A 78 -4.37 8.39 -9.92
N ALA A 79 -4.52 9.70 -10.15
CA ALA A 79 -4.89 10.65 -9.11
C ALA A 79 -6.28 10.33 -8.53
N LYS A 80 -7.23 9.85 -9.34
CA LYS A 80 -8.55 9.38 -8.90
C LYS A 80 -8.45 8.14 -8.01
N GLU A 81 -7.57 7.19 -8.34
CA GLU A 81 -7.30 6.02 -7.50
C GLU A 81 -6.78 6.43 -6.12
N VAL A 82 -5.80 7.36 -6.06
CA VAL A 82 -5.30 7.93 -4.79
C VAL A 82 -6.43 8.59 -4.00
N LYS A 83 -7.24 9.44 -4.64
CA LYS A 83 -8.39 10.10 -4.00
C LYS A 83 -9.40 9.10 -3.44
N ARG A 84 -9.64 7.96 -4.12
CA ARG A 84 -10.53 6.88 -3.63
C ARG A 84 -10.00 6.28 -2.33
N VAL A 85 -8.69 6.04 -2.22
CA VAL A 85 -8.07 5.55 -0.98
C VAL A 85 -8.24 6.57 0.14
N LYS A 86 -7.89 7.84 -0.11
CA LYS A 86 -8.01 8.91 0.88
C LYS A 86 -9.43 9.15 1.37
N LYS A 87 -10.43 8.97 0.50
CA LYS A 87 -11.86 9.11 0.83
C LYS A 87 -12.48 7.86 1.47
N SER A 88 -11.83 6.70 1.39
CA SER A 88 -12.40 5.43 1.87
C SER A 88 -12.59 5.39 3.39
N GLU A 89 -11.73 6.08 4.12
CA GLU A 89 -11.83 6.30 5.57
C GLU A 89 -11.34 7.70 5.92
N SER A 90 -12.18 8.40 6.64
CA SER A 90 -11.84 9.67 7.26
C SER A 90 -12.21 9.56 8.73
N GLY A 91 -11.27 9.79 9.64
CA GLY A 91 -11.58 9.84 11.07
C GLY A 91 -12.51 11.01 11.37
N VAL A 92 -12.14 12.17 10.89
CA VAL A 92 -12.97 13.40 10.82
C VAL A 92 -12.95 13.85 9.37
N ILE A 93 -14.10 13.93 8.73
CA ILE A 93 -14.21 14.53 7.41
C ILE A 93 -14.02 16.03 7.59
N ILE A 94 -12.84 16.53 7.24
CA ILE A 94 -12.54 17.97 7.24
C ILE A 94 -13.18 18.57 6.00
N ASP A 95 -13.81 19.74 6.14
CA ASP A 95 -14.57 20.43 5.09
C ASP A 95 -15.59 19.47 4.41
N PRO A 96 -16.57 18.97 5.18
CA PRO A 96 -17.53 18.02 4.67
C PRO A 96 -18.40 18.66 3.57
N ILE A 97 -18.82 17.82 2.63
CA ILE A 97 -19.80 18.22 1.63
C ILE A 97 -21.08 18.63 2.35
N PHE A 98 -21.62 19.75 1.93
CA PHE A 98 -22.82 20.34 2.48
C PHE A 98 -23.81 20.71 1.37
N ILE A 99 -25.03 21.05 1.73
CA ILE A 99 -26.06 21.52 0.81
C ILE A 99 -26.71 22.78 1.34
N ASN A 100 -27.22 23.60 0.42
CA ASN A 100 -27.98 24.83 0.74
C ASN A 100 -29.41 24.46 1.14
N PRO A 101 -30.03 25.10 2.12
CA PRO A 101 -31.43 24.88 2.50
C PRO A 101 -32.45 25.14 1.38
N GLU A 102 -32.13 26.01 0.44
CA GLU A 102 -32.99 26.34 -0.73
C GLU A 102 -32.80 25.36 -1.90
N ALA A 103 -31.88 24.40 -1.81
CA ALA A 103 -31.75 23.33 -2.80
C ALA A 103 -32.97 22.40 -2.76
N THR A 104 -33.23 21.72 -3.85
CA THR A 104 -34.30 20.72 -3.96
C THR A 104 -33.89 19.34 -3.46
N VAL A 105 -34.86 18.51 -3.13
CA VAL A 105 -34.65 17.08 -2.82
C VAL A 105 -33.97 16.34 -3.98
N ALA A 106 -34.32 16.68 -5.25
CA ALA A 106 -33.68 16.12 -6.42
C ALA A 106 -32.18 16.39 -6.44
N GLU A 107 -31.76 17.64 -6.19
CA GLU A 107 -30.34 18.02 -6.13
C GLU A 107 -29.64 17.34 -4.98
N ALA A 108 -30.29 17.21 -3.82
CA ALA A 108 -29.72 16.52 -2.67
C ALA A 108 -29.50 15.02 -2.95
N LEU A 109 -30.48 14.34 -3.59
CA LEU A 109 -30.38 12.93 -3.96
C LEU A 109 -29.30 12.70 -5.02
N SER A 110 -29.18 13.56 -6.04
CA SER A 110 -28.10 13.50 -7.01
C SER A 110 -26.74 13.63 -6.33
N LEU A 111 -26.55 14.67 -5.50
CA LEU A 111 -25.31 14.89 -4.73
C LEU A 111 -24.95 13.69 -3.86
N MET A 112 -25.95 13.13 -3.16
CA MET A 112 -25.73 11.97 -2.28
C MET A 112 -25.41 10.69 -3.07
N SER A 113 -26.04 10.51 -4.24
CA SER A 113 -25.80 9.38 -5.14
C SER A 113 -24.41 9.45 -5.78
N ASP A 114 -24.06 10.59 -6.37
CA ASP A 114 -22.78 10.80 -7.07
C ASP A 114 -21.57 10.61 -6.14
N LEU A 115 -21.75 10.97 -4.87
CA LEU A 115 -20.72 10.91 -3.86
C LEU A 115 -20.81 9.67 -2.94
N HIS A 116 -21.81 8.81 -3.16
CA HIS A 116 -22.07 7.60 -2.38
C HIS A 116 -22.17 7.86 -0.86
N ILE A 117 -22.80 8.99 -0.47
CA ILE A 117 -23.01 9.38 0.92
C ILE A 117 -24.48 9.26 1.31
N SER A 118 -24.75 8.97 2.59
CA SER A 118 -26.09 8.71 3.11
C SER A 118 -26.72 9.91 3.82
N GLY A 119 -26.13 11.10 3.67
CA GLY A 119 -26.66 12.35 4.19
C GLY A 119 -25.60 13.44 4.27
N VAL A 120 -26.07 14.66 4.27
CA VAL A 120 -25.27 15.89 4.15
C VAL A 120 -25.66 16.91 5.20
N PRO A 121 -24.71 17.63 5.82
CA PRO A 121 -24.99 18.84 6.59
C PRO A 121 -25.65 19.90 5.72
N VAL A 122 -26.56 20.65 6.31
CA VAL A 122 -27.21 21.82 5.69
C VAL A 122 -26.70 23.08 6.37
N ILE A 123 -26.13 24.00 5.61
CA ILE A 123 -25.53 25.23 6.12
C ILE A 123 -26.18 26.46 5.49
N ASP A 124 -26.14 27.55 6.20
CA ASP A 124 -26.54 28.86 5.68
C ASP A 124 -25.40 29.56 4.89
N LYS A 125 -25.63 30.80 4.48
CA LYS A 125 -24.68 31.62 3.71
C LYS A 125 -23.38 31.92 4.47
N ASP A 126 -23.43 31.89 5.80
CA ASP A 126 -22.30 32.15 6.70
C ASP A 126 -21.60 30.87 7.15
N ARG A 127 -21.89 29.72 6.49
CA ARG A 127 -21.41 28.37 6.82
C ARG A 127 -21.88 27.86 8.20
N LYS A 128 -22.87 28.51 8.84
CA LYS A 128 -23.44 27.98 10.08
C LYS A 128 -24.28 26.74 9.82
N LEU A 129 -24.11 25.73 10.68
CA LEU A 129 -24.88 24.50 10.61
C LEU A 129 -26.32 24.76 11.07
N ILE A 130 -27.28 24.62 10.14
CA ILE A 130 -28.72 24.85 10.41
C ILE A 130 -29.55 23.55 10.35
N GLY A 131 -29.00 22.49 9.81
CA GLY A 131 -29.69 21.20 9.71
C GLY A 131 -28.81 20.08 9.21
N ILE A 132 -29.37 18.90 9.14
CA ILE A 132 -28.79 17.71 8.49
C ILE A 132 -29.86 17.00 7.68
N LEU A 133 -29.54 16.61 6.47
CA LEU A 133 -30.43 15.83 5.59
C LEU A 133 -29.84 14.42 5.38
N THR A 134 -30.65 13.39 5.58
CA THR A 134 -30.21 11.99 5.47
C THR A 134 -31.17 11.15 4.63
N ASN A 135 -30.74 9.96 4.19
CA ASN A 135 -31.63 9.00 3.50
C ASN A 135 -32.87 8.65 4.34
N ARG A 136 -32.83 8.79 5.66
CA ARG A 136 -33.97 8.55 6.56
C ARG A 136 -35.04 9.62 6.35
N ASP A 137 -34.63 10.88 6.23
CA ASP A 137 -35.51 12.03 6.04
C ASP A 137 -36.19 12.01 4.67
N LEU A 138 -35.53 11.39 3.67
CA LEU A 138 -35.99 11.31 2.27
C LEU A 138 -36.72 10.00 1.93
N ARG A 139 -36.80 9.04 2.85
CA ARG A 139 -37.27 7.67 2.58
C ARG A 139 -38.65 7.60 1.90
N PHE A 140 -39.53 8.50 2.26
CA PHE A 140 -40.93 8.53 1.79
C PHE A 140 -41.25 9.79 0.99
N GLU A 141 -40.23 10.58 0.61
CA GLU A 141 -40.44 11.78 -0.19
C GLU A 141 -40.57 11.43 -1.68
N THR A 142 -41.68 11.83 -2.26
CA THR A 142 -42.00 11.61 -3.66
C THR A 142 -41.94 12.88 -4.51
N ASN A 143 -42.06 14.05 -3.86
CA ASN A 143 -41.96 15.33 -4.53
C ASN A 143 -40.50 15.82 -4.60
N MET A 144 -39.89 15.65 -5.75
CA MET A 144 -38.49 16.01 -6.00
C MET A 144 -38.23 17.51 -5.98
N SER A 145 -39.26 18.35 -6.10
CA SER A 145 -39.15 19.82 -6.03
C SER A 145 -39.26 20.37 -4.62
N THR A 146 -39.51 19.54 -3.60
CA THR A 146 -39.51 19.95 -2.20
C THR A 146 -38.14 20.51 -1.83
N LEU A 147 -38.11 21.58 -1.04
CA LEU A 147 -36.86 22.20 -0.59
C LEU A 147 -36.25 21.41 0.56
N VAL A 148 -34.91 21.36 0.60
CA VAL A 148 -34.12 20.70 1.65
C VAL A 148 -34.52 21.18 3.07
N LYS A 149 -34.73 22.48 3.25
CA LYS A 149 -35.18 23.09 4.52
C LYS A 149 -36.47 22.53 5.09
N ASP A 150 -37.33 21.98 4.20
CA ASP A 150 -38.65 21.43 4.61
C ASP A 150 -38.56 19.94 4.99
N ARG A 151 -37.46 19.27 4.67
CA ARG A 151 -37.23 17.83 4.96
C ARG A 151 -36.06 17.56 5.90
N MET A 152 -35.12 18.50 6.03
CA MET A 152 -33.96 18.33 6.93
C MET A 152 -34.37 18.21 8.40
N THR A 153 -33.62 17.48 9.19
CA THR A 153 -33.64 17.61 10.65
C THR A 153 -33.02 18.96 11.02
N LYS A 154 -33.82 19.84 11.63
CA LYS A 154 -33.42 21.22 11.99
C LYS A 154 -32.64 21.31 13.29
N ALA A 155 -31.89 22.37 13.47
CA ALA A 155 -31.26 22.69 14.75
C ALA A 155 -32.32 22.87 15.90
N PRO A 156 -31.99 22.50 17.17
CA PRO A 156 -30.64 22.13 17.65
C PRO A 156 -30.24 20.72 17.28
N LEU A 157 -29.03 20.57 16.74
CA LEU A 157 -28.45 19.28 16.37
C LEU A 157 -27.46 18.81 17.45
N ILE A 158 -27.27 17.49 17.54
CA ILE A 158 -26.15 16.93 18.29
C ILE A 158 -24.88 17.20 17.47
N THR A 159 -23.97 17.98 18.04
CA THR A 159 -22.70 18.40 17.43
C THR A 159 -21.53 18.15 18.37
N ALA A 160 -20.31 18.17 17.84
CA ALA A 160 -19.11 18.16 18.64
C ALA A 160 -18.23 19.38 18.32
N PRO A 161 -17.41 19.85 19.28
CA PRO A 161 -16.51 20.96 19.05
C PRO A 161 -15.34 20.58 18.15
N LYS A 162 -14.72 21.57 17.49
CA LYS A 162 -13.45 21.39 16.78
C LYS A 162 -12.40 20.78 17.71
N GLY A 163 -11.69 19.76 17.21
CA GLY A 163 -10.73 18.97 17.99
C GLY A 163 -11.32 17.78 18.74
N CYS A 164 -12.63 17.49 18.59
CA CYS A 164 -13.25 16.29 19.12
C CYS A 164 -12.52 15.04 18.62
N THR A 165 -12.13 14.16 19.56
CA THR A 165 -11.50 12.89 19.23
C THR A 165 -12.54 11.86 18.80
N LEU A 166 -12.10 10.77 18.14
CA LEU A 166 -13.02 9.66 17.81
C LEU A 166 -13.54 8.95 19.05
N ASP A 167 -12.80 8.95 20.16
CA ASP A 167 -13.23 8.35 21.43
C ASP A 167 -14.35 9.20 22.08
N ASP A 168 -14.24 10.52 21.99
CA ASP A 168 -15.31 11.43 22.46
C ASP A 168 -16.55 11.31 21.56
N ALA A 169 -16.33 11.24 20.24
CA ALA A 169 -17.42 11.02 19.29
C ALA A 169 -18.16 9.71 19.56
N GLU A 170 -17.47 8.62 19.90
CA GLU A 170 -18.10 7.34 20.24
C GLU A 170 -19.05 7.46 21.43
N LYS A 171 -18.67 8.20 22.48
CA LYS A 171 -19.54 8.47 23.63
C LYS A 171 -20.79 9.23 23.21
N ILE A 172 -20.62 10.29 22.38
CA ILE A 172 -21.73 11.11 21.87
C ILE A 172 -22.68 10.25 21.01
N PHE A 173 -22.17 9.40 20.10
CA PHE A 173 -22.98 8.51 19.28
C PHE A 173 -23.79 7.52 20.13
N SER A 174 -23.16 6.92 21.15
CA SER A 174 -23.79 5.96 22.04
C SER A 174 -24.92 6.59 22.86
N GLN A 175 -24.69 7.78 23.39
CA GLN A 175 -25.66 8.47 24.25
C GLN A 175 -26.87 9.02 23.46
N ASN A 176 -26.63 9.53 22.24
CA ASN A 176 -27.64 10.26 21.47
C ASN A 176 -28.26 9.44 20.33
N ARG A 177 -27.77 8.23 20.04
CA ARG A 177 -28.25 7.33 18.97
C ARG A 177 -28.28 7.97 17.58
N VAL A 178 -27.35 8.89 17.31
CA VAL A 178 -27.17 9.52 16.01
C VAL A 178 -26.19 8.74 15.14
N GLU A 179 -26.24 8.89 13.82
CA GLU A 179 -25.34 8.21 12.87
C GLU A 179 -24.29 9.13 12.28
N LYS A 180 -24.50 10.43 12.40
CA LYS A 180 -23.64 11.49 11.91
C LYS A 180 -23.51 12.56 12.98
N LEU A 181 -22.26 13.00 13.18
CA LEU A 181 -21.91 13.99 14.19
C LEU A 181 -21.18 15.15 13.51
N PRO A 182 -21.87 16.25 13.19
CA PRO A 182 -21.22 17.44 12.69
C PRO A 182 -20.28 18.03 13.74
N ILE A 183 -19.11 18.46 13.28
CA ILE A 183 -18.16 19.22 14.09
C ILE A 183 -18.30 20.68 13.75
N VAL A 184 -18.43 21.50 14.76
CA VAL A 184 -18.59 22.95 14.59
C VAL A 184 -17.51 23.74 15.33
N ASP A 185 -17.20 24.91 14.83
CA ASP A 185 -16.36 25.88 15.53
C ASP A 185 -17.15 26.62 16.63
N LYS A 186 -16.49 27.58 17.29
CA LYS A 186 -17.07 28.40 18.37
C LYS A 186 -18.26 29.26 17.90
N ASP A 187 -18.30 29.56 16.60
CA ASP A 187 -19.37 30.39 15.99
C ASP A 187 -20.50 29.52 15.41
N GLY A 188 -20.45 28.22 15.58
CA GLY A 188 -21.41 27.25 15.05
C GLY A 188 -21.26 26.95 13.56
N ARG A 189 -20.11 27.32 12.96
CA ARG A 189 -19.81 27.01 11.56
C ARG A 189 -19.33 25.58 11.40
N LEU A 190 -19.75 24.93 10.32
CA LEU A 190 -19.36 23.58 10.00
C LEU A 190 -17.86 23.47 9.70
N ASP A 191 -17.13 22.70 10.52
CA ASP A 191 -15.70 22.43 10.40
C ASP A 191 -15.41 20.99 9.99
N GLY A 192 -16.29 20.05 10.37
CA GLY A 192 -16.10 18.63 10.05
C GLY A 192 -17.37 17.79 10.22
N LEU A 193 -17.22 16.50 9.91
CA LEU A 193 -18.26 15.49 10.09
C LEU A 193 -17.63 14.15 10.50
N ILE A 194 -18.14 13.51 11.54
CA ILE A 194 -17.80 12.12 11.90
C ILE A 194 -19.04 11.25 11.65
N THR A 195 -18.85 10.03 11.18
CA THR A 195 -19.94 9.09 10.98
C THR A 195 -19.75 7.82 11.82
N ILE A 196 -20.84 7.14 12.17
CA ILE A 196 -20.80 5.85 12.89
C ILE A 196 -20.05 4.77 12.08
N LYS A 197 -20.02 4.91 10.73
CA LYS A 197 -19.27 4.00 9.86
C LYS A 197 -17.77 4.10 10.11
N ASP A 198 -17.25 5.30 10.38
CA ASP A 198 -15.83 5.53 10.65
C ASP A 198 -15.40 4.90 11.98
N LEU A 199 -16.26 4.95 13.00
CA LEU A 199 -16.04 4.25 14.27
C LEU A 199 -16.07 2.73 14.13
N LYS A 200 -17.02 2.18 13.35
CA LYS A 200 -17.09 0.74 13.08
C LYS A 200 -15.83 0.24 12.37
N LYS A 201 -15.36 0.98 11.36
CA LYS A 201 -14.12 0.65 10.63
C LYS A 201 -12.89 0.70 11.55
N ARG A 202 -12.82 1.68 12.47
CA ARG A 202 -11.73 1.76 13.45
C ARG A 202 -11.68 0.52 14.35
N LYS A 203 -12.84 0.02 14.78
CA LYS A 203 -12.93 -1.22 15.58
C LYS A 203 -12.57 -2.46 14.78
N GLU A 204 -12.97 -2.52 13.51
CA GLU A 204 -12.68 -3.64 12.61
C GLU A 204 -11.19 -3.69 12.20
N TYR A 205 -10.56 -2.51 12.03
CA TYR A 205 -9.16 -2.37 11.60
C TYR A 205 -8.35 -1.50 12.57
N PRO A 206 -8.09 -1.99 13.79
CA PRO A 206 -7.38 -1.21 14.83
C PRO A 206 -5.94 -0.86 14.45
N ASN A 207 -5.33 -1.65 13.56
CA ASN A 207 -3.96 -1.46 13.08
C ASN A 207 -3.88 -0.63 11.78
N ALA A 208 -4.98 -0.02 11.32
CA ALA A 208 -4.97 0.72 10.06
C ALA A 208 -3.90 1.81 10.03
N ASN A 209 -3.17 1.87 8.91
CA ASN A 209 -2.15 2.88 8.66
C ASN A 209 -2.81 4.17 8.18
N LYS A 210 -2.80 5.19 9.03
CA LYS A 210 -3.49 6.46 8.80
C LYS A 210 -2.55 7.65 8.92
N ASP A 211 -2.86 8.70 8.18
CA ASP A 211 -2.22 10.01 8.31
C ASP A 211 -2.73 10.78 9.55
N SER A 212 -2.19 11.97 9.78
CA SER A 212 -2.59 12.84 10.90
C SER A 212 -4.05 13.30 10.85
N TYR A 213 -4.70 13.20 9.69
CA TYR A 213 -6.12 13.50 9.49
C TYR A 213 -7.03 12.27 9.62
N GLY A 214 -6.48 11.12 9.99
CA GLY A 214 -7.21 9.86 10.12
C GLY A 214 -7.58 9.19 8.79
N ARG A 215 -7.03 9.65 7.66
CA ARG A 215 -7.24 9.05 6.33
C ARG A 215 -6.23 7.93 6.10
N LEU A 216 -6.63 6.90 5.36
CA LEU A 216 -5.72 5.81 4.97
C LEU A 216 -4.51 6.35 4.19
N ARG A 217 -3.32 5.84 4.51
CA ARG A 217 -2.11 6.17 3.77
C ARG A 217 -2.03 5.39 2.46
N VAL A 218 -1.50 6.05 1.43
CA VAL A 218 -1.33 5.49 0.09
C VAL A 218 -0.05 6.01 -0.55
N ALA A 219 0.66 5.14 -1.25
CA ALA A 219 1.77 5.49 -2.11
C ALA A 219 1.35 5.39 -3.59
N ALA A 220 2.08 6.07 -4.47
CA ALA A 220 1.85 5.96 -5.91
C ALA A 220 3.16 6.05 -6.69
N ALA A 221 3.24 5.26 -7.77
CA ALA A 221 4.41 5.20 -8.62
C ALA A 221 4.42 6.29 -9.70
N ILE A 222 5.62 6.80 -10.01
CA ILE A 222 5.88 7.64 -11.17
C ILE A 222 7.09 7.09 -11.96
N GLY A 223 7.23 7.49 -13.22
CA GLY A 223 8.38 7.22 -14.06
C GLY A 223 9.39 8.37 -14.07
N VAL A 224 10.40 8.24 -14.95
CA VAL A 224 11.42 9.27 -15.17
C VAL A 224 10.79 10.51 -15.80
N GLY A 225 11.13 11.71 -15.27
CA GLY A 225 10.67 13.00 -15.82
C GLY A 225 9.17 13.29 -15.64
N GLN A 226 8.43 12.47 -14.87
CA GLN A 226 6.98 12.61 -14.71
C GLN A 226 6.58 13.56 -13.57
N THR A 227 7.12 14.78 -13.57
CA THR A 227 6.86 15.78 -12.51
C THR A 227 5.42 16.27 -12.49
N GLU A 228 4.74 16.38 -13.64
CA GLU A 228 3.31 16.72 -13.71
C GLU A 228 2.44 15.64 -13.05
N ARG A 229 2.80 14.36 -13.26
CA ARG A 229 2.13 13.24 -12.58
C ARG A 229 2.36 13.32 -11.07
N ALA A 230 3.59 13.61 -10.63
CA ALA A 230 3.90 13.81 -9.21
C ALA A 230 3.02 14.91 -8.60
N LYS A 231 2.86 16.05 -9.30
CA LYS A 231 1.99 17.15 -8.88
C LYS A 231 0.55 16.68 -8.69
N ALA A 232 -0.03 16.02 -9.69
CA ALA A 232 -1.41 15.54 -9.62
C ALA A 232 -1.65 14.55 -8.46
N LEU A 233 -0.65 13.70 -8.16
CA LEU A 233 -0.69 12.76 -7.03
C LEU A 233 -0.59 13.47 -5.68
N VAL A 234 0.27 14.51 -5.57
CA VAL A 234 0.38 15.34 -4.35
C VAL A 234 -0.93 16.10 -4.12
N ASP A 235 -1.51 16.70 -5.17
CA ASP A 235 -2.81 17.37 -5.10
C ASP A 235 -3.95 16.38 -4.74
N ALA A 236 -3.80 15.10 -5.05
CA ALA A 236 -4.71 14.04 -4.64
C ALA A 236 -4.50 13.57 -3.19
N GLY A 237 -3.41 13.99 -2.53
CA GLY A 237 -3.08 13.70 -1.14
C GLY A 237 -2.26 12.40 -0.95
N VAL A 238 -1.42 12.01 -1.91
CA VAL A 238 -0.51 10.87 -1.77
C VAL A 238 0.45 11.09 -0.60
N ASP A 239 0.77 10.02 0.15
CA ASP A 239 1.68 10.10 1.30
C ASP A 239 3.14 9.82 0.92
N VAL A 240 3.36 8.98 -0.10
CA VAL A 240 4.69 8.61 -0.60
C VAL A 240 4.67 8.52 -2.13
N ILE A 241 5.61 9.15 -2.78
CA ILE A 241 5.88 8.94 -4.21
C ILE A 241 6.96 7.87 -4.35
N VAL A 242 6.75 6.93 -5.28
CA VAL A 242 7.73 5.89 -5.62
C VAL A 242 8.22 6.12 -7.05
N ILE A 243 9.47 6.53 -7.22
CA ILE A 243 10.09 6.59 -8.56
C ILE A 243 10.48 5.16 -8.92
N ASP A 244 9.74 4.56 -9.86
CA ASP A 244 9.79 3.14 -10.16
C ASP A 244 10.37 2.87 -11.55
N SER A 245 11.58 2.28 -11.58
CA SER A 245 12.33 1.95 -12.78
C SER A 245 12.97 0.55 -12.68
N ALA A 246 13.24 -0.06 -13.82
CA ALA A 246 14.00 -1.31 -13.88
C ALA A 246 15.46 -1.12 -13.43
N HIS A 247 16.01 0.12 -13.58
CA HIS A 247 17.36 0.48 -13.14
C HIS A 247 17.37 1.87 -12.51
N GLY A 248 17.28 1.91 -11.16
CA GLY A 248 17.20 3.15 -10.38
C GLY A 248 18.51 3.94 -10.31
N HIS A 249 19.66 3.29 -10.53
CA HIS A 249 20.96 3.95 -10.54
C HIS A 249 21.26 4.57 -11.91
N SER A 250 20.45 5.50 -12.34
CA SER A 250 20.60 6.19 -13.64
C SER A 250 20.40 7.70 -13.47
N LYS A 251 21.02 8.46 -14.39
CA LYS A 251 20.95 9.93 -14.37
C LYS A 251 19.50 10.43 -14.37
N GLY A 252 18.63 9.87 -15.20
CA GLY A 252 17.23 10.28 -15.28
C GLY A 252 16.45 10.10 -13.98
N ILE A 253 16.72 9.03 -13.22
CA ILE A 253 16.11 8.79 -11.91
C ILE A 253 16.62 9.80 -10.87
N ILE A 254 17.93 10.05 -10.82
CA ILE A 254 18.54 11.02 -9.89
C ILE A 254 18.02 12.44 -10.17
N ASP A 255 17.94 12.83 -11.44
CA ASP A 255 17.41 14.14 -11.84
C ASP A 255 15.93 14.28 -11.47
N THR A 256 15.10 13.26 -11.75
CA THR A 256 13.68 13.23 -11.38
C THR A 256 13.50 13.32 -9.86
N LEU A 257 14.31 12.58 -9.09
CA LEU A 257 14.27 12.63 -7.63
C LEU A 257 14.53 14.04 -7.11
N LYS A 258 15.61 14.70 -7.59
CA LYS A 258 15.95 16.08 -7.22
C LYS A 258 14.83 17.04 -7.56
N GLU A 259 14.23 16.91 -8.75
CA GLU A 259 13.13 17.77 -9.21
C GLU A 259 11.88 17.60 -8.34
N VAL A 260 11.47 16.36 -8.04
CA VAL A 260 10.31 16.09 -7.19
C VAL A 260 10.54 16.63 -5.78
N LYS A 261 11.72 16.41 -5.19
CA LYS A 261 12.07 16.92 -3.86
C LYS A 261 12.16 18.44 -3.79
N ALA A 262 12.55 19.11 -4.87
CA ALA A 262 12.61 20.56 -4.93
C ALA A 262 11.22 21.21 -5.01
N ASN A 263 10.25 20.54 -5.66
CA ASN A 263 8.95 21.13 -5.95
C ASN A 263 7.85 20.72 -4.96
N PHE A 264 7.98 19.57 -4.26
CA PHE A 264 6.91 19.01 -3.43
C PHE A 264 7.41 18.58 -2.06
N ASN A 265 6.61 18.86 -1.04
CA ASN A 265 6.83 18.38 0.33
C ASN A 265 6.17 16.98 0.49
N VAL A 266 6.80 15.97 -0.07
CA VAL A 266 6.34 14.57 -0.01
C VAL A 266 7.56 13.65 0.13
N ASP A 267 7.40 12.52 0.82
CA ASP A 267 8.45 11.51 0.89
C ASP A 267 8.58 10.78 -0.44
N VAL A 268 9.84 10.55 -0.87
CA VAL A 268 10.16 9.90 -2.14
C VAL A 268 11.00 8.66 -1.90
N VAL A 269 10.49 7.52 -2.36
CA VAL A 269 11.23 6.25 -2.47
C VAL A 269 11.73 6.11 -3.89
N ALA A 270 13.01 5.77 -4.06
CA ALA A 270 13.62 5.58 -5.38
C ALA A 270 14.14 4.14 -5.57
N GLY A 271 14.01 3.60 -6.77
CA GLY A 271 14.48 2.25 -7.13
C GLY A 271 14.09 1.86 -8.58
N ASN A 272 14.44 0.61 -9.01
CA ASN A 272 15.08 -0.45 -8.22
C ASN A 272 16.60 -0.39 -8.36
N ILE A 273 17.27 -0.75 -7.30
CA ILE A 273 18.73 -0.86 -7.25
C ILE A 273 19.17 -2.19 -6.63
N ALA A 274 20.46 -2.50 -6.65
CA ALA A 274 21.01 -3.71 -6.07
C ALA A 274 22.46 -3.56 -5.56
N ASN A 275 22.98 -2.32 -5.41
CA ASN A 275 24.35 -2.10 -4.96
C ASN A 275 24.49 -0.84 -4.06
N PRO A 276 25.51 -0.79 -3.19
CA PRO A 276 25.72 0.31 -2.24
C PRO A 276 25.98 1.68 -2.88
N ALA A 277 26.67 1.72 -4.03
CA ALA A 277 26.96 2.99 -4.71
C ALA A 277 25.67 3.70 -5.15
N ALA A 278 24.68 2.92 -5.63
CA ALA A 278 23.36 3.46 -5.95
C ALA A 278 22.62 4.01 -4.73
N VAL A 279 22.74 3.35 -3.56
CA VAL A 279 22.17 3.85 -2.30
C VAL A 279 22.73 5.21 -1.97
N LYS A 280 24.05 5.36 -2.02
CA LYS A 280 24.77 6.62 -1.75
C LYS A 280 24.23 7.74 -2.65
N ASP A 281 24.29 7.54 -3.96
CA ASP A 281 23.93 8.57 -4.93
C ASP A 281 22.46 9.00 -4.81
N LEU A 282 21.55 8.06 -4.54
CA LEU A 282 20.12 8.36 -4.33
C LEU A 282 19.86 9.04 -2.99
N ALA A 283 20.56 8.64 -1.93
CA ALA A 283 20.47 9.28 -0.61
C ALA A 283 20.94 10.73 -0.65
N GLU A 284 22.09 10.98 -1.30
CA GLU A 284 22.63 12.33 -1.52
C GLU A 284 21.74 13.19 -2.44
N ALA A 285 20.97 12.56 -3.33
CA ALA A 285 19.97 13.23 -4.16
C ALA A 285 18.65 13.54 -3.41
N GLY A 286 18.49 13.06 -2.16
CA GLY A 286 17.36 13.38 -1.29
C GLY A 286 16.30 12.28 -1.20
N ALA A 287 16.60 11.03 -1.52
CA ALA A 287 15.66 9.92 -1.32
C ALA A 287 15.33 9.73 0.18
N ASP A 288 14.06 9.47 0.47
CA ASP A 288 13.57 9.17 1.82
C ASP A 288 13.46 7.67 2.08
N GLY A 289 13.60 6.85 1.06
CA GLY A 289 13.64 5.39 1.11
C GLY A 289 14.17 4.82 -0.20
N ILE A 290 14.68 3.59 -0.12
CA ILE A 290 15.34 2.90 -1.25
C ILE A 290 14.62 1.58 -1.54
N LYS A 291 14.32 1.31 -2.81
CA LYS A 291 13.72 0.05 -3.24
C LYS A 291 14.74 -0.84 -3.93
N VAL A 292 14.96 -2.05 -3.36
CA VAL A 292 16.03 -2.98 -3.73
C VAL A 292 15.47 -4.24 -4.38
N GLY A 293 15.95 -4.56 -5.57
CA GLY A 293 15.59 -5.77 -6.29
C GLY A 293 15.73 -5.64 -7.81
N ILE A 294 16.76 -6.25 -8.38
CA ILE A 294 16.96 -6.36 -9.83
C ILE A 294 16.77 -7.81 -10.26
N GLY A 295 15.63 -8.08 -10.88
CA GLY A 295 15.29 -9.38 -11.46
C GLY A 295 14.84 -10.49 -10.49
N PRO A 296 14.46 -10.28 -9.20
CA PRO A 296 14.04 -11.37 -8.33
C PRO A 296 12.55 -11.75 -8.50
N GLY A 297 11.74 -10.94 -9.16
CA GLY A 297 10.31 -11.19 -9.31
C GLY A 297 9.98 -12.47 -10.08
N SER A 298 8.92 -13.18 -9.69
CA SER A 298 8.53 -14.47 -10.25
C SER A 298 8.19 -14.44 -11.75
N ILE A 299 7.81 -13.27 -12.28
CA ILE A 299 7.47 -13.03 -13.69
C ILE A 299 8.48 -12.11 -14.38
N CYS A 300 9.60 -11.80 -13.73
CA CYS A 300 10.69 -11.00 -14.28
C CYS A 300 11.68 -11.89 -15.03
N THR A 301 12.06 -11.49 -16.24
CA THR A 301 13.06 -12.21 -17.05
C THR A 301 14.33 -11.39 -17.29
N THR A 302 14.51 -10.25 -16.62
CA THR A 302 15.69 -9.37 -16.76
C THR A 302 17.00 -10.13 -16.61
N ARG A 303 17.13 -11.01 -15.62
CA ARG A 303 18.35 -11.80 -15.40
C ARG A 303 18.68 -12.76 -16.54
N ILE A 304 17.66 -13.21 -17.28
CA ILE A 304 17.82 -14.11 -18.42
C ILE A 304 18.01 -13.33 -19.71
N VAL A 305 17.18 -12.31 -19.94
CA VAL A 305 17.17 -11.55 -21.20
C VAL A 305 18.34 -10.57 -21.26
N ALA A 306 18.58 -9.82 -20.17
CA ALA A 306 19.67 -8.83 -20.09
C ALA A 306 20.94 -9.38 -19.42
N GLY A 307 20.88 -10.52 -18.72
CA GLY A 307 22.00 -11.08 -17.98
C GLY A 307 22.40 -10.25 -16.73
N VAL A 308 21.52 -9.35 -16.26
CA VAL A 308 21.80 -8.41 -15.16
C VAL A 308 20.94 -8.70 -13.94
N GLY A 309 21.53 -8.66 -12.76
CA GLY A 309 20.84 -8.82 -11.49
C GLY A 309 21.77 -9.21 -10.35
N VAL A 310 21.24 -9.15 -9.12
CA VAL A 310 21.92 -9.59 -7.90
C VAL A 310 20.96 -10.45 -7.10
N PRO A 311 21.36 -11.63 -6.57
CA PRO A 311 20.57 -12.43 -5.66
C PRO A 311 20.09 -11.63 -4.46
N GLN A 312 18.84 -11.83 -4.04
CA GLN A 312 18.09 -10.82 -3.29
C GLN A 312 18.58 -10.62 -1.85
N ILE A 313 18.97 -11.68 -1.13
CA ILE A 313 19.53 -11.54 0.24
C ILE A 313 20.78 -10.68 0.21
N SER A 314 21.71 -10.98 -0.70
CA SER A 314 22.94 -10.20 -0.83
C SER A 314 22.72 -8.76 -1.26
N ALA A 315 21.73 -8.52 -2.13
CA ALA A 315 21.36 -7.17 -2.54
C ALA A 315 20.78 -6.36 -1.37
N ILE A 316 19.94 -6.98 -0.54
CA ILE A 316 19.34 -6.34 0.64
C ILE A 316 20.43 -6.00 1.67
N ASP A 317 21.27 -6.95 2.03
CA ASP A 317 22.34 -6.77 3.02
C ASP A 317 23.30 -5.64 2.64
N ASP A 318 23.82 -5.66 1.41
CA ASP A 318 24.70 -4.62 0.87
C ASP A 318 24.04 -3.23 0.89
N CYS A 319 22.80 -3.15 0.41
CA CYS A 319 22.09 -1.87 0.32
C CYS A 319 21.65 -1.37 1.69
N ALA A 320 21.23 -2.24 2.61
CA ALA A 320 20.80 -1.86 3.95
C ALA A 320 21.98 -1.36 4.79
N SER A 321 23.13 -2.01 4.68
CA SER A 321 24.37 -1.57 5.34
C SER A 321 24.80 -0.17 4.92
N GLU A 322 24.64 0.19 3.64
CA GLU A 322 24.92 1.53 3.15
C GLU A 322 23.82 2.53 3.55
N ALA A 323 22.54 2.15 3.41
CA ALA A 323 21.38 2.99 3.72
C ALA A 323 21.32 3.42 5.20
N ALA A 324 21.82 2.58 6.11
CA ALA A 324 21.92 2.88 7.52
C ALA A 324 22.75 4.14 7.81
N LYS A 325 23.78 4.43 7.01
CA LYS A 325 24.62 5.64 7.14
C LYS A 325 23.85 6.93 6.91
N TYR A 326 22.77 6.86 6.13
CA TYR A 326 21.89 7.99 5.77
C TYR A 326 20.57 7.99 6.56
N GLY A 327 20.33 6.99 7.41
CA GLY A 327 19.12 6.83 8.19
C GLY A 327 17.87 6.58 7.34
N ILE A 328 18.00 6.07 6.10
CA ILE A 328 16.88 5.77 5.19
C ILE A 328 16.54 4.28 5.17
N PRO A 329 15.24 3.91 5.13
CA PRO A 329 14.83 2.51 5.08
C PRO A 329 15.03 1.89 3.70
N VAL A 330 15.27 0.57 3.70
CA VAL A 330 15.31 -0.26 2.49
C VAL A 330 14.03 -1.07 2.38
N ILE A 331 13.45 -1.11 1.18
CA ILE A 331 12.30 -1.93 0.80
C ILE A 331 12.82 -3.09 -0.04
N ALA A 332 12.66 -4.33 0.43
CA ALA A 332 13.02 -5.52 -0.33
C ALA A 332 11.90 -5.85 -1.35
N ASP A 333 12.17 -5.65 -2.63
CA ASP A 333 11.17 -5.81 -3.70
C ASP A 333 11.43 -7.07 -4.52
N GLY A 334 10.50 -8.03 -4.42
CA GLY A 334 10.48 -9.26 -5.21
C GLY A 334 11.21 -10.46 -4.59
N GLY A 335 10.99 -11.62 -5.17
CA GLY A 335 11.59 -12.89 -4.78
C GLY A 335 10.90 -13.63 -3.63
N LEU A 336 9.90 -13.03 -3.00
CA LEU A 336 9.18 -13.60 -1.86
C LEU A 336 8.20 -14.68 -2.31
N LYS A 337 8.28 -15.86 -1.72
CA LYS A 337 7.37 -17.00 -1.94
C LYS A 337 6.57 -17.34 -0.68
N TYR A 338 7.18 -17.22 0.49
CA TYR A 338 6.64 -17.63 1.79
C TYR A 338 6.84 -16.56 2.86
N SER A 339 6.17 -16.71 3.98
CA SER A 339 6.34 -15.83 5.16
C SER A 339 7.77 -15.88 5.72
N GLY A 340 8.45 -17.02 5.61
CA GLY A 340 9.85 -17.15 5.98
C GLY A 340 10.79 -16.21 5.19
N ASP A 341 10.47 -15.95 3.91
CA ASP A 341 11.26 -15.02 3.10
C ASP A 341 11.10 -13.57 3.57
N VAL A 342 9.90 -13.21 4.08
CA VAL A 342 9.67 -11.91 4.73
C VAL A 342 10.60 -11.76 5.95
N ALA A 343 10.67 -12.80 6.80
CA ALA A 343 11.55 -12.79 7.97
C ALA A 343 13.03 -12.67 7.58
N LYS A 344 13.48 -13.43 6.57
CA LYS A 344 14.84 -13.38 6.04
C LYS A 344 15.18 -12.00 5.45
N ALA A 345 14.25 -11.39 4.70
CA ALA A 345 14.47 -10.06 4.13
C ALA A 345 14.63 -8.99 5.21
N LEU A 346 13.78 -9.02 6.25
CA LEU A 346 13.87 -8.09 7.38
C LEU A 346 15.15 -8.32 8.20
N ALA A 347 15.51 -9.58 8.46
CA ALA A 347 16.75 -9.95 9.16
C ALA A 347 18.00 -9.51 8.39
N ALA A 348 17.97 -9.53 7.06
CA ALA A 348 19.04 -9.02 6.19
C ALA A 348 19.12 -7.48 6.12
N GLY A 349 18.29 -6.75 6.87
CA GLY A 349 18.36 -5.30 7.00
C GLY A 349 17.24 -4.53 6.27
N ALA A 350 16.31 -5.18 5.56
CA ALA A 350 15.17 -4.48 4.99
C ALA A 350 14.26 -3.95 6.11
N ALA A 351 13.71 -2.75 5.94
CA ALA A 351 12.69 -2.20 6.83
C ALA A 351 11.31 -2.78 6.54
N CYS A 352 10.99 -3.00 5.26
CA CYS A 352 9.75 -3.65 4.83
C CYS A 352 9.97 -4.40 3.50
N VAL A 353 8.99 -5.18 3.10
CA VAL A 353 9.01 -5.95 1.86
C VAL A 353 7.91 -5.51 0.91
N MET A 354 8.18 -5.56 -0.40
CA MET A 354 7.17 -5.33 -1.43
C MET A 354 6.72 -6.66 -2.03
N ALA A 355 5.42 -6.93 -1.96
CA ALA A 355 4.78 -8.16 -2.40
C ALA A 355 4.01 -7.94 -3.71
N GLY A 356 4.36 -8.69 -4.75
CA GLY A 356 3.67 -8.78 -6.04
C GLY A 356 2.86 -10.06 -6.15
N SER A 357 3.53 -11.19 -6.46
CA SER A 357 2.90 -12.49 -6.68
C SER A 357 2.06 -12.99 -5.50
N LEU A 358 2.49 -12.74 -4.27
CA LEU A 358 1.77 -13.12 -3.04
C LEU A 358 0.39 -12.46 -2.94
N LEU A 359 0.22 -11.27 -3.54
CA LEU A 359 -1.03 -10.50 -3.50
C LEU A 359 -1.79 -10.53 -4.82
N ALA A 360 -1.14 -10.86 -5.95
CA ALA A 360 -1.75 -10.86 -7.28
C ALA A 360 -2.98 -11.78 -7.38
N GLY A 361 -3.00 -12.90 -6.63
CA GLY A 361 -4.10 -13.84 -6.57
C GLY A 361 -5.29 -13.41 -5.71
N CYS A 362 -5.20 -12.28 -5.00
CA CYS A 362 -6.23 -11.86 -4.07
C CYS A 362 -7.45 -11.24 -4.77
N GLU A 363 -8.60 -11.28 -4.10
CA GLU A 363 -9.86 -10.72 -4.60
C GLU A 363 -9.77 -9.24 -4.93
N GLU A 364 -9.06 -8.46 -4.10
CA GLU A 364 -8.95 -7.01 -4.22
C GLU A 364 -8.02 -6.55 -5.35
N SER A 365 -7.13 -7.44 -5.82
CA SER A 365 -6.19 -7.13 -6.91
C SER A 365 -6.91 -6.96 -8.25
N PRO A 366 -6.46 -6.02 -9.11
CA PRO A 366 -7.17 -5.66 -10.35
C PRO A 366 -7.07 -6.72 -11.46
N GLY A 367 -6.15 -7.69 -11.36
CA GLY A 367 -6.04 -8.77 -12.34
C GLY A 367 -7.37 -9.50 -12.56
N GLU A 368 -7.68 -9.85 -13.80
CA GLU A 368 -8.92 -10.53 -14.18
C GLU A 368 -9.01 -11.92 -13.51
N LEU A 369 -10.20 -12.24 -12.98
CA LEU A 369 -10.49 -13.57 -12.45
C LEU A 369 -10.90 -14.49 -13.61
N ILE A 370 -10.15 -15.58 -13.80
CA ILE A 370 -10.39 -16.57 -14.86
C ILE A 370 -10.57 -17.95 -14.27
N THR A 371 -11.39 -18.78 -14.94
CA THR A 371 -11.54 -20.20 -14.61
C THR A 371 -10.76 -21.03 -15.62
N PHE A 372 -9.86 -21.88 -15.14
CA PHE A 372 -9.10 -22.79 -15.95
C PHE A 372 -9.04 -24.17 -15.31
N GLN A 373 -9.40 -25.21 -16.06
CA GLN A 373 -9.46 -26.62 -15.58
C GLN A 373 -10.23 -26.76 -14.24
N GLY A 374 -11.37 -26.06 -14.13
CA GLY A 374 -12.24 -26.10 -12.95
C GLY A 374 -11.71 -25.35 -11.72
N ARG A 375 -10.58 -24.66 -11.81
CA ARG A 375 -10.00 -23.86 -10.74
C ARG A 375 -9.98 -22.37 -11.09
N GLN A 376 -10.08 -21.51 -10.07
CA GLN A 376 -10.02 -20.06 -10.23
C GLN A 376 -8.57 -19.56 -10.17
N TYR A 377 -8.25 -18.64 -11.06
CA TYR A 377 -6.95 -17.98 -11.17
C TYR A 377 -7.16 -16.48 -11.39
N LYS A 378 -6.16 -15.69 -11.03
CA LYS A 378 -6.05 -14.27 -11.40
C LYS A 378 -4.97 -14.08 -12.45
N VAL A 379 -5.24 -13.24 -13.44
CA VAL A 379 -4.22 -12.80 -14.40
C VAL A 379 -3.14 -12.02 -13.65
N TYR A 380 -1.89 -12.35 -13.90
CA TYR A 380 -0.73 -11.70 -13.31
C TYR A 380 0.35 -11.51 -14.36
N ARG A 381 0.86 -10.28 -14.52
CA ARG A 381 1.87 -9.98 -15.52
C ARG A 381 2.97 -9.07 -15.00
N GLY A 382 4.19 -9.26 -15.54
CA GLY A 382 5.33 -8.38 -15.32
C GLY A 382 5.13 -7.05 -16.00
N MET A 383 5.62 -5.97 -15.38
CA MET A 383 5.59 -4.64 -15.99
C MET A 383 6.46 -4.57 -17.26
N GLY A 384 7.42 -5.49 -17.44
CA GLY A 384 8.21 -5.68 -18.68
C GLY A 384 7.60 -6.66 -19.67
N SER A 385 6.36 -7.13 -19.49
CA SER A 385 5.65 -7.93 -20.48
C SER A 385 5.15 -7.07 -21.63
N ILE A 386 4.96 -7.65 -22.81
CA ILE A 386 4.47 -6.91 -23.99
C ILE A 386 3.14 -6.23 -23.68
N GLY A 387 2.20 -6.94 -23.07
CA GLY A 387 0.88 -6.37 -22.75
C GLY A 387 0.92 -5.26 -21.70
N ALA A 388 1.91 -5.21 -20.81
CA ALA A 388 2.10 -4.08 -19.91
C ALA A 388 2.81 -2.91 -20.59
N MET A 389 3.85 -3.20 -21.41
CA MET A 389 4.63 -2.18 -22.12
C MET A 389 3.80 -1.42 -23.15
N THR A 390 2.90 -2.09 -23.86
CA THR A 390 1.96 -1.46 -24.81
C THR A 390 0.92 -0.57 -24.15
N LYS A 391 0.66 -0.74 -22.85
CA LYS A 391 -0.26 0.11 -22.07
C LYS A 391 0.44 1.28 -21.35
N GLY A 392 1.77 1.40 -21.43
CA GLY A 392 2.50 2.55 -20.90
C GLY A 392 3.71 2.25 -20.02
N SER A 393 4.01 0.97 -19.70
CA SER A 393 5.16 0.64 -18.83
C SER A 393 6.50 0.50 -19.57
N SER A 394 6.55 0.81 -20.87
CA SER A 394 7.79 0.76 -21.68
C SER A 394 8.85 1.74 -21.20
N ASP A 395 8.46 2.89 -20.62
CA ASP A 395 9.35 3.87 -20.01
C ASP A 395 10.16 3.29 -18.83
N ARG A 396 9.58 2.34 -18.08
CA ARG A 396 10.27 1.62 -16.99
C ARG A 396 11.52 0.89 -17.47
N TYR A 397 11.52 0.44 -18.74
CA TYR A 397 12.55 -0.37 -19.37
C TYR A 397 13.34 0.42 -20.44
N PHE A 398 13.24 1.75 -20.42
CA PHE A 398 13.93 2.64 -21.38
C PHE A 398 13.56 2.36 -22.85
N GLN A 399 12.34 1.89 -23.11
CA GLN A 399 11.83 1.55 -24.44
C GLN A 399 10.62 2.43 -24.84
N GLU A 400 10.52 3.62 -24.27
CA GLU A 400 9.48 4.59 -24.62
C GLU A 400 9.59 4.99 -26.10
N GLY A 401 8.46 5.05 -26.81
CA GLY A 401 8.43 5.37 -28.25
C GLY A 401 8.88 4.24 -29.18
N THR A 402 9.26 3.07 -28.64
CA THR A 402 9.60 1.90 -29.46
C THR A 402 8.33 1.27 -30.02
N ALA A 403 8.33 0.94 -31.33
CA ALA A 403 7.22 0.23 -31.97
C ALA A 403 6.98 -1.14 -31.31
N GLN A 404 5.72 -1.57 -31.22
CA GLN A 404 5.33 -2.76 -30.46
C GLN A 404 6.05 -4.04 -30.90
N ASP A 405 6.27 -4.18 -32.21
CA ASP A 405 6.97 -5.32 -32.82
C ASP A 405 8.50 -5.32 -32.58
N LYS A 406 9.05 -4.23 -32.03
CA LYS A 406 10.47 -4.07 -31.69
C LYS A 406 10.73 -4.03 -30.20
N LEU A 407 9.70 -4.14 -29.37
CA LEU A 407 9.86 -4.21 -27.92
C LEU A 407 10.61 -5.48 -27.51
N VAL A 408 11.56 -5.35 -26.59
CA VAL A 408 12.28 -6.46 -25.97
C VAL A 408 11.71 -6.67 -24.55
N PRO A 409 10.85 -7.67 -24.34
CA PRO A 409 10.22 -7.87 -23.04
C PRO A 409 11.22 -8.45 -22.02
N GLU A 410 11.17 -7.91 -20.82
CA GLU A 410 11.88 -8.39 -19.61
C GLU A 410 10.91 -8.95 -18.56
N GLY A 411 9.77 -9.43 -18.99
CA GLY A 411 8.75 -10.03 -18.14
C GLY A 411 7.74 -10.82 -18.96
N ILE A 412 7.03 -11.70 -18.27
CA ILE A 412 6.01 -12.57 -18.87
C ILE A 412 4.60 -12.21 -18.39
N GLU A 413 3.61 -12.70 -19.11
CA GLU A 413 2.21 -12.73 -18.70
C GLU A 413 1.85 -14.15 -18.27
N GLY A 414 1.14 -14.28 -17.16
CA GLY A 414 0.78 -15.55 -16.58
C GLY A 414 -0.48 -15.44 -15.72
N ARG A 415 -0.70 -16.44 -14.91
CA ARG A 415 -1.79 -16.49 -13.94
C ARG A 415 -1.29 -17.08 -12.63
N VAL A 416 -1.90 -16.64 -11.54
CA VAL A 416 -1.67 -17.20 -10.19
C VAL A 416 -2.97 -17.77 -9.65
N PRO A 417 -2.93 -18.83 -8.81
CA PRO A 417 -4.13 -19.34 -8.16
C PRO A 417 -4.86 -18.23 -7.38
N PHE A 418 -6.19 -18.25 -7.42
CA PHE A 418 -7.00 -17.38 -6.59
C PHE A 418 -6.72 -17.67 -5.10
N ALA A 419 -6.43 -16.62 -4.32
CA ALA A 419 -5.97 -16.73 -2.94
C ALA A 419 -6.96 -16.21 -1.89
N GLY A 420 -8.17 -15.82 -2.31
CA GLY A 420 -9.16 -15.21 -1.41
C GLY A 420 -8.82 -13.76 -1.06
N SER A 421 -9.17 -13.33 0.15
CA SER A 421 -8.96 -11.93 0.59
C SER A 421 -7.49 -11.63 0.92
N ILE A 422 -7.05 -10.40 0.64
CA ILE A 422 -5.75 -9.88 1.13
C ILE A 422 -5.63 -10.02 2.65
N LYS A 423 -6.72 -9.87 3.38
CA LYS A 423 -6.74 -10.02 4.85
C LYS A 423 -6.21 -11.37 5.30
N ASP A 424 -6.62 -12.45 4.63
CA ASP A 424 -6.22 -13.82 4.99
C ASP A 424 -4.75 -14.06 4.63
N VAL A 425 -4.31 -13.61 3.47
CA VAL A 425 -2.91 -13.71 3.03
C VAL A 425 -1.97 -12.95 3.97
N ILE A 426 -2.30 -11.70 4.31
CA ILE A 426 -1.51 -10.87 5.23
C ILE A 426 -1.48 -11.49 6.63
N HIS A 427 -2.60 -12.07 7.10
CA HIS A 427 -2.64 -12.77 8.38
C HIS A 427 -1.60 -13.90 8.45
N GLN A 428 -1.52 -14.72 7.40
CA GLN A 428 -0.54 -15.81 7.32
C GLN A 428 0.91 -15.28 7.23
N LEU A 429 1.16 -14.25 6.43
CA LEU A 429 2.49 -13.66 6.29
C LEU A 429 2.99 -13.07 7.63
N ILE A 430 2.16 -12.31 8.32
CA ILE A 430 2.50 -11.70 9.61
C ILE A 430 2.59 -12.76 10.71
N GLY A 431 1.74 -13.80 10.67
CA GLY A 431 1.82 -14.94 11.58
C GLY A 431 3.17 -15.65 11.47
N GLY A 432 3.60 -15.96 10.25
CA GLY A 432 4.90 -16.60 10.01
C GLY A 432 6.10 -15.72 10.39
N LEU A 433 6.03 -14.40 10.11
CA LEU A 433 7.03 -13.45 10.57
C LEU A 433 7.17 -13.42 12.10
N ARG A 434 6.04 -13.32 12.80
CA ARG A 434 6.04 -13.35 14.28
C ARG A 434 6.61 -14.65 14.85
N SER A 435 6.31 -15.77 14.21
CA SER A 435 6.89 -17.07 14.58
C SER A 435 8.41 -17.06 14.41
N ALA A 436 8.93 -16.58 13.28
CA ALA A 436 10.37 -16.46 13.05
C ALA A 436 11.04 -15.55 14.07
N MET A 437 10.44 -14.40 14.38
CA MET A 437 10.96 -13.48 15.42
C MET A 437 10.93 -14.12 16.81
N GLY A 438 9.93 -14.94 17.11
CA GLY A 438 9.88 -15.75 18.31
C GLY A 438 11.03 -16.75 18.41
N TYR A 439 11.36 -17.46 17.32
CA TYR A 439 12.50 -18.39 17.27
C TYR A 439 13.86 -17.69 17.43
N VAL A 440 14.00 -16.46 16.91
CA VAL A 440 15.24 -15.67 17.04
C VAL A 440 15.30 -14.92 18.38
N GLY A 441 14.20 -14.84 19.12
CA GLY A 441 14.09 -14.06 20.36
C GLY A 441 14.08 -12.55 20.13
N ALA A 442 13.50 -12.09 19.02
CA ALA A 442 13.45 -10.70 18.64
C ALA A 442 12.07 -10.09 18.96
N LYS A 443 12.03 -9.07 19.82
CA LYS A 443 10.81 -8.37 20.22
C LYS A 443 10.27 -7.42 19.16
N ASP A 444 11.16 -6.90 18.30
CA ASP A 444 10.87 -5.93 17.25
C ASP A 444 11.83 -6.13 16.05
N ILE A 445 11.60 -5.43 14.94
CA ILE A 445 12.40 -5.57 13.72
C ILE A 445 13.87 -5.13 13.94
N PRO A 446 14.18 -4.02 14.63
CA PRO A 446 15.57 -3.69 14.96
C PRO A 446 16.30 -4.80 15.73
N THR A 447 15.66 -5.39 16.73
CA THR A 447 16.22 -6.54 17.47
C THR A 447 16.42 -7.76 16.58
N LEU A 448 15.51 -8.01 15.61
CA LEU A 448 15.68 -9.08 14.62
C LEU A 448 16.94 -8.84 13.78
N GLN A 449 17.14 -7.62 13.28
CA GLN A 449 18.32 -7.25 12.49
C GLN A 449 19.63 -7.37 13.25
N GLU A 450 19.62 -7.04 14.55
CA GLU A 450 20.80 -7.14 15.42
C GLU A 450 21.15 -8.60 15.77
N ARG A 451 20.14 -9.43 16.04
CA ARG A 451 20.34 -10.80 16.55
C ARG A 451 20.41 -11.86 15.49
N ALA A 452 19.89 -11.59 14.28
CA ALA A 452 19.78 -12.62 13.25
C ALA A 452 21.13 -13.15 12.80
N GLU A 453 21.26 -14.47 12.84
CA GLU A 453 22.36 -15.21 12.24
C GLU A 453 21.80 -16.07 11.11
N PHE A 454 22.55 -16.14 10.01
CA PHE A 454 22.19 -16.96 8.87
C PHE A 454 23.14 -18.15 8.72
N VAL A 455 22.59 -19.30 8.34
CA VAL A 455 23.36 -20.41 7.79
C VAL A 455 23.09 -20.54 6.31
N GLU A 456 24.11 -20.78 5.53
CA GLU A 456 23.99 -21.15 4.14
C GLU A 456 23.64 -22.64 4.03
N ILE A 457 22.67 -22.99 3.20
CA ILE A 457 22.21 -24.38 2.99
C ILE A 457 22.53 -24.84 1.57
N THR A 458 22.65 -26.14 1.42
CA THR A 458 22.80 -26.79 0.11
C THR A 458 21.44 -27.04 -0.55
N SER A 459 21.42 -27.44 -1.81
CA SER A 459 20.19 -27.89 -2.49
C SER A 459 19.53 -29.08 -1.77
N ALA A 460 20.32 -29.92 -1.07
CA ALA A 460 19.80 -31.02 -0.24
C ALA A 460 19.09 -30.45 1.00
N GLY A 461 19.68 -29.45 1.66
CA GLY A 461 19.04 -28.75 2.79
C GLY A 461 17.78 -28.00 2.38
N LEU A 462 17.76 -27.41 1.18
CA LEU A 462 16.53 -26.81 0.63
C LEU A 462 15.42 -27.85 0.44
N LYS A 463 15.76 -29.03 -0.12
CA LYS A 463 14.80 -30.12 -0.29
C LYS A 463 14.29 -30.65 1.06
N GLU A 464 15.16 -30.77 2.06
CA GLU A 464 14.80 -31.13 3.45
C GLU A 464 13.86 -30.09 4.08
N SER A 465 13.99 -28.80 3.75
CA SER A 465 13.16 -27.71 4.27
C SER A 465 11.71 -27.76 3.75
N HIS A 466 11.46 -28.42 2.64
CA HIS A 466 10.12 -28.65 2.10
C HIS A 466 9.54 -29.97 2.60
N VAL A 467 8.21 -30.08 2.55
CA VAL A 467 7.51 -31.35 2.83
C VAL A 467 8.04 -32.40 1.88
N HIS A 468 8.52 -33.52 2.43
CA HIS A 468 9.09 -34.65 1.68
C HIS A 468 8.63 -35.99 2.27
N ASP A 469 8.66 -37.03 1.48
CA ASP A 469 8.33 -38.44 1.83
C ASP A 469 6.90 -38.65 2.38
N VAL A 470 5.98 -37.72 2.12
CA VAL A 470 4.54 -37.77 2.49
C VAL A 470 3.67 -37.21 1.37
N VAL A 471 2.42 -37.67 1.31
CA VAL A 471 1.40 -37.10 0.42
C VAL A 471 0.57 -36.10 1.25
N ILE A 472 0.46 -34.87 0.77
CA ILE A 472 -0.37 -33.86 1.42
C ILE A 472 -1.84 -34.21 1.21
N THR A 473 -2.57 -34.46 2.29
CA THR A 473 -4.01 -34.76 2.26
C THR A 473 -4.85 -33.52 2.56
N HIS A 474 -4.27 -32.53 3.27
CA HIS A 474 -4.87 -31.24 3.55
C HIS A 474 -3.85 -30.13 3.32
N GLU A 475 -4.16 -29.20 2.41
CA GLU A 475 -3.30 -28.04 2.17
C GLU A 475 -3.31 -27.07 3.35
N ALA A 476 -2.14 -26.64 3.79
CA ALA A 476 -2.02 -25.56 4.75
C ALA A 476 -2.22 -24.20 4.06
N PRO A 477 -2.88 -23.22 4.70
CA PRO A 477 -3.16 -21.93 4.05
C PRO A 477 -1.91 -21.12 3.69
N ASN A 478 -0.78 -21.43 4.32
CA ASN A 478 0.50 -20.74 4.17
C ASN A 478 1.59 -21.57 3.49
N TYR A 479 1.26 -22.78 3.02
CA TYR A 479 2.18 -23.65 2.29
C TYR A 479 1.47 -24.25 1.07
N LYS A 480 1.99 -23.95 -0.12
CA LYS A 480 1.51 -24.48 -1.40
C LYS A 480 2.64 -25.21 -2.08
N VAL A 481 2.37 -26.42 -2.56
CA VAL A 481 3.28 -27.17 -3.46
C VAL A 481 3.05 -26.62 -4.86
N ASN A 482 4.10 -26.12 -5.51
CA ASN A 482 4.07 -25.67 -6.90
C ASN A 482 4.14 -26.86 -7.86
#